data_2308de433185ce3e8803876ee575c2a0
#
_entry.id   2308de433185ce3e8803876ee575c2a0
#
_cell.length_a   1.000
_cell.length_b   1.000
_cell.length_c   1.000
_cell.angle_alpha   90.00
_cell.angle_beta   90.00
_cell.angle_gamma   90.00
#
_symmetry.space_group_name_H-M   'P 1'
#
loop_
_entity.id
_entity.type
_entity.pdbx_description
1 polymer ?
#
loop_
_entity_poly.entity_id
_entity_poly.type
_entity_poly.pdbx_seq_one_letter_code
_entity_poly.pdbx_strand_id
1 'polypeptide(L)'
;CGRKGCFEAYASATGLIRMAKEAMAQHPESLLHATAAEGGEVNGRTIFQAKEQGDPTAAAVVDRYIHYLAVGIANIINCFYPEVVALSGGIANQGEALLAPLREAVAPQVYGNQYLQTHTRILGCTLGYHAGIIGAAMLPTAL
;
A
#
# COMPACT_ATOMS: atom_id res chain seq x y z
N CYS A 1 -7.54 12.72 14.63
CA CYS A 1 -6.97 13.37 15.84
C CYS A 1 -6.50 14.82 15.58
N GLY A 2 -6.72 15.38 14.38
CA GLY A 2 -6.34 16.74 13.99
C GLY A 2 -4.85 16.97 13.68
N ARG A 3 -3.99 15.99 13.84
CA ARG A 3 -2.56 16.07 13.46
C ARG A 3 -2.41 15.99 11.93
N LYS A 4 -1.35 16.64 11.41
CA LYS A 4 -0.96 16.58 9.99
C LYS A 4 0.32 15.77 9.82
N GLY A 5 0.53 15.19 8.64
CA GLY A 5 1.76 14.46 8.29
C GLY A 5 1.85 13.04 8.88
N CYS A 6 0.76 12.49 9.43
CA CYS A 6 0.76 11.13 9.94
C CYS A 6 0.89 10.11 8.80
N PHE A 7 1.64 9.03 9.02
CA PHE A 7 1.84 7.96 8.03
C PHE A 7 0.52 7.43 7.46
N GLU A 8 -0.47 7.16 8.31
CA GLU A 8 -1.79 6.70 7.90
C GLU A 8 -2.48 7.66 6.89
N ALA A 9 -2.32 8.97 7.05
CA ALA A 9 -2.93 9.94 6.14
C ALA A 9 -2.44 9.82 4.69
N TYR A 10 -1.29 9.17 4.46
CA TYR A 10 -0.68 8.98 3.13
C TYR A 10 -0.68 7.51 2.69
N ALA A 11 -0.51 6.57 3.61
CA ALA A 11 -0.29 5.16 3.32
C ALA A 11 -1.49 4.26 3.67
N SER A 12 -2.67 4.82 3.93
CA SER A 12 -3.91 4.08 4.11
C SER A 12 -4.74 4.01 2.82
N ALA A 13 -5.78 3.16 2.82
CA ALA A 13 -6.78 3.15 1.75
C ALA A 13 -7.44 4.52 1.55
N THR A 14 -7.76 5.20 2.66
CA THR A 14 -8.33 6.55 2.65
C THR A 14 -7.36 7.56 2.02
N GLY A 15 -6.05 7.42 2.32
CA GLY A 15 -5.00 8.25 1.71
C GLY A 15 -4.91 8.06 0.20
N LEU A 16 -4.94 6.82 -0.28
CA LEU A 16 -4.96 6.50 -1.71
C LEU A 16 -6.19 7.08 -2.41
N ILE A 17 -7.39 6.87 -1.84
CA ILE A 17 -8.65 7.40 -2.39
C ILE A 17 -8.62 8.93 -2.46
N ARG A 18 -8.11 9.60 -1.42
CA ARG A 18 -7.96 11.05 -1.42
C ARG A 18 -7.05 11.53 -2.54
N MET A 19 -5.86 10.93 -2.69
CA MET A 19 -4.93 11.26 -3.77
C MET A 19 -5.55 11.05 -5.16
N ALA A 20 -6.33 9.98 -5.34
CA ALA A 20 -7.03 9.73 -6.59
C ALA A 20 -8.09 10.80 -6.87
N LYS A 21 -8.91 11.17 -5.88
CA LYS A 21 -9.91 12.23 -6.04
C LYS A 21 -9.29 13.60 -6.34
N GLU A 22 -8.15 13.92 -5.70
CA GLU A 22 -7.39 15.14 -5.99
C GLU A 22 -6.87 15.14 -7.44
N ALA A 23 -6.36 14.00 -7.93
CA ALA A 23 -5.90 13.86 -9.30
C ALA A 23 -7.04 13.92 -10.32
N MET A 24 -8.18 13.26 -10.06
CA MET A 24 -9.38 13.31 -10.89
C MET A 24 -9.88 14.75 -11.10
N ALA A 25 -9.82 15.58 -10.06
CA ALA A 25 -10.24 16.98 -10.16
C ALA A 25 -9.35 17.81 -11.10
N GLN A 26 -8.11 17.39 -11.32
CA GLN A 26 -7.14 18.07 -12.20
C GLN A 26 -7.06 17.42 -13.59
N HIS A 27 -7.53 16.19 -13.74
CA HIS A 27 -7.43 15.36 -14.94
C HIS A 27 -8.80 14.79 -15.34
N PRO A 28 -9.69 15.60 -15.94
CA PRO A 28 -11.03 15.15 -16.36
C PRO A 28 -10.99 14.07 -17.45
N GLU A 29 -9.86 13.95 -18.18
CA GLU A 29 -9.62 12.94 -19.21
C GLU A 29 -9.22 11.56 -18.65
N SER A 30 -8.89 11.46 -17.36
CA SER A 30 -8.39 10.24 -16.74
C SER A 30 -9.43 9.12 -16.71
N LEU A 31 -9.00 7.87 -16.96
CA LEU A 31 -9.82 6.67 -16.85
C LEU A 31 -10.29 6.40 -15.41
N LEU A 32 -9.72 7.08 -14.41
CA LEU A 32 -10.21 7.03 -13.02
C LEU A 32 -11.70 7.37 -12.92
N HIS A 33 -12.22 8.27 -13.79
CA HIS A 33 -13.64 8.61 -13.81
C HIS A 33 -14.50 7.43 -14.30
N ALA A 34 -14.07 6.78 -15.38
CA ALA A 34 -14.79 5.64 -15.96
C ALA A 34 -14.76 4.43 -15.01
N THR A 35 -13.57 4.05 -14.50
CA THR A 35 -13.44 2.91 -13.59
C THR A 35 -14.17 3.13 -12.26
N ALA A 36 -14.21 4.37 -11.75
CA ALA A 36 -14.97 4.70 -10.55
C ALA A 36 -16.49 4.60 -10.81
N ALA A 37 -16.98 5.03 -11.98
CA ALA A 37 -18.38 4.92 -12.36
C ALA A 37 -18.82 3.46 -12.51
N GLU A 38 -18.01 2.62 -13.17
CA GLU A 38 -18.25 1.19 -13.33
C GLU A 38 -18.21 0.43 -11.98
N GLY A 39 -17.29 0.80 -11.10
CA GLY A 39 -17.12 0.18 -9.78
C GLY A 39 -18.02 0.75 -8.68
N GLY A 40 -18.82 1.78 -9.00
CA GLY A 40 -19.74 2.47 -8.08
C GLY A 40 -19.09 3.51 -7.18
N GLU A 41 -17.76 3.48 -7.02
CA GLU A 41 -17.00 4.41 -6.19
C GLU A 41 -15.50 4.42 -6.51
N VAL A 42 -14.81 5.49 -6.08
CA VAL A 42 -13.35 5.53 -6.07
C VAL A 42 -12.83 4.69 -4.91
N ASN A 43 -12.18 3.57 -5.22
CA ASN A 43 -11.57 2.68 -4.23
C ASN A 43 -10.25 2.08 -4.75
N GLY A 44 -9.56 1.28 -3.93
CA GLY A 44 -8.28 0.68 -4.32
C GLY A 44 -8.37 -0.13 -5.62
N ARG A 45 -9.43 -0.94 -5.78
CA ARG A 45 -9.61 -1.77 -6.97
C ARG A 45 -9.78 -0.92 -8.23
N THR A 46 -10.66 0.10 -8.21
CA THR A 46 -10.92 0.96 -9.38
C THR A 46 -9.71 1.80 -9.76
N ILE A 47 -8.90 2.22 -8.78
CA ILE A 47 -7.65 2.95 -9.04
C ILE A 47 -6.60 2.06 -9.71
N PHE A 48 -6.37 0.84 -9.20
CA PHE A 48 -5.44 -0.10 -9.81
C PHE A 48 -5.92 -0.57 -11.19
N GLN A 49 -7.22 -0.78 -11.38
CA GLN A 49 -7.81 -1.09 -12.68
C GLN A 49 -7.52 0.00 -13.72
N ALA A 50 -7.68 1.29 -13.38
CA ALA A 50 -7.34 2.39 -14.27
C ALA A 50 -5.84 2.38 -14.64
N LYS A 51 -4.95 2.12 -13.66
CA LYS A 51 -3.51 1.96 -13.91
C LYS A 51 -3.23 0.81 -14.88
N GLU A 52 -3.86 -0.36 -14.70
CA GLU A 52 -3.70 -1.54 -15.57
C GLU A 52 -4.19 -1.26 -17.01
N GLN A 53 -5.19 -0.40 -17.17
CA GLN A 53 -5.67 0.07 -18.47
C GLN A 53 -4.76 1.14 -19.11
N GLY A 54 -3.63 1.47 -18.46
CA GLY A 54 -2.62 2.39 -18.99
C GLY A 54 -2.88 3.88 -18.69
N ASP A 55 -3.75 4.20 -17.74
CA ASP A 55 -4.01 5.59 -17.35
C ASP A 55 -2.77 6.19 -16.64
N PRO A 56 -2.15 7.26 -17.18
CA PRO A 56 -0.96 7.86 -16.57
C PRO A 56 -1.26 8.56 -15.25
N THR A 57 -2.48 9.10 -15.07
CA THR A 57 -2.90 9.76 -13.83
C THR A 57 -3.05 8.74 -12.71
N ALA A 58 -3.71 7.60 -12.98
CA ALA A 58 -3.81 6.51 -12.02
C ALA A 58 -2.44 5.92 -11.68
N ALA A 59 -1.55 5.78 -12.68
CA ALA A 59 -0.17 5.32 -12.45
C ALA A 59 0.57 6.26 -11.49
N ALA A 60 0.54 7.57 -11.73
CA ALA A 60 1.17 8.57 -10.85
C ALA A 60 0.61 8.55 -9.42
N VAL A 61 -0.71 8.36 -9.27
CA VAL A 61 -1.37 8.23 -7.96
C VAL A 61 -0.88 6.99 -7.22
N VAL A 62 -0.84 5.83 -7.89
CA VAL A 62 -0.38 4.57 -7.28
C VAL A 62 1.10 4.65 -6.93
N ASP A 63 1.95 5.20 -7.79
CA ASP A 63 3.39 5.33 -7.55
C ASP A 63 3.67 6.27 -6.36
N ARG A 64 2.92 7.36 -6.23
CA ARG A 64 2.98 8.25 -5.06
C ARG A 64 2.55 7.54 -3.78
N TYR A 65 1.50 6.73 -3.84
CA TYR A 65 1.04 5.93 -2.71
C TYR A 65 2.10 4.91 -2.28
N ILE A 66 2.66 4.17 -3.24
CA ILE A 66 3.74 3.19 -3.00
C ILE A 66 4.96 3.86 -2.38
N HIS A 67 5.33 5.05 -2.84
CA HIS A 67 6.42 5.83 -2.26
C HIS A 67 6.20 6.08 -0.75
N TYR A 68 5.03 6.61 -0.36
CA TYR A 68 4.76 6.86 1.06
C TYR A 68 4.71 5.58 1.88
N LEU A 69 4.12 4.52 1.34
CA LEU A 69 4.07 3.21 1.99
C LEU A 69 5.49 2.65 2.17
N ALA A 70 6.34 2.76 1.16
CA ALA A 70 7.73 2.31 1.20
C ALA A 70 8.56 3.05 2.26
N VAL A 71 8.42 4.38 2.36
CA VAL A 71 9.10 5.18 3.41
C VAL A 71 8.74 4.66 4.81
N GLY A 72 7.45 4.42 5.07
CA GLY A 72 7.03 3.91 6.38
C GLY A 72 7.53 2.50 6.67
N ILE A 73 7.47 1.61 5.69
CA ILE A 73 7.98 0.23 5.84
C ILE A 73 9.50 0.23 6.03
N ALA A 74 10.23 1.01 5.24
CA ALA A 74 11.69 1.13 5.40
C ALA A 74 12.08 1.65 6.79
N ASN A 75 11.33 2.60 7.35
CA ASN A 75 11.54 3.06 8.71
C ASN A 75 11.32 1.95 9.74
N ILE A 76 10.27 1.13 9.58
CA ILE A 76 10.02 -0.03 10.45
C ILE A 76 11.17 -1.04 10.34
N ILE A 77 11.62 -1.34 9.12
CA ILE A 77 12.73 -2.27 8.90
C ILE A 77 14.02 -1.73 9.51
N ASN A 78 14.34 -0.47 9.29
CA ASN A 78 15.56 0.16 9.84
C ASN A 78 15.57 0.23 11.37
N CYS A 79 14.39 0.34 12.01
CA CYS A 79 14.29 0.38 13.48
C CYS A 79 14.28 -1.00 14.14
N PHE A 80 13.60 -1.99 13.54
CA PHE A 80 13.28 -3.25 14.20
C PHE A 80 13.86 -4.48 13.50
N TYR A 81 14.24 -4.35 12.25
CA TYR A 81 14.76 -5.44 11.40
C TYR A 81 13.94 -6.75 11.51
N PRO A 82 12.62 -6.70 11.28
CA PRO A 82 11.77 -7.87 11.37
C PRO A 82 12.05 -8.85 10.22
N GLU A 83 11.86 -10.14 10.44
CA GLU A 83 11.96 -11.15 9.36
C GLU A 83 10.86 -10.96 8.30
N VAL A 84 9.69 -10.51 8.73
CA VAL A 84 8.50 -10.35 7.87
C VAL A 84 7.77 -9.07 8.20
N VAL A 85 7.38 -8.32 7.16
CA VAL A 85 6.35 -7.28 7.21
C VAL A 85 5.17 -7.78 6.41
N ALA A 86 4.05 -8.05 7.08
CA ALA A 86 2.82 -8.53 6.46
C ALA A 86 1.82 -7.39 6.30
N LEU A 87 1.38 -7.14 5.06
CA LEU A 87 0.37 -6.13 4.74
C LEU A 87 -1.03 -6.74 4.77
N SER A 88 -1.94 -6.06 5.46
CA SER A 88 -3.36 -6.44 5.53
C SER A 88 -4.25 -5.27 5.13
N GLY A 89 -5.53 -5.56 4.89
CA GLY A 89 -6.54 -4.58 4.49
C GLY A 89 -6.85 -4.61 3.00
N GLY A 90 -7.83 -3.80 2.58
CA GLY A 90 -8.40 -3.87 1.23
C GLY A 90 -7.40 -3.60 0.10
N ILE A 91 -6.40 -2.74 0.33
CA ILE A 91 -5.38 -2.44 -0.69
C ILE A 91 -4.39 -3.61 -0.87
N ALA A 92 -4.11 -4.38 0.18
CA ALA A 92 -3.25 -5.57 0.08
C ALA A 92 -3.82 -6.64 -0.85
N ASN A 93 -5.14 -6.64 -1.11
CA ASN A 93 -5.80 -7.53 -2.06
C ASN A 93 -5.38 -7.30 -3.53
N GLN A 94 -4.66 -6.20 -3.83
CA GLN A 94 -4.07 -5.96 -5.15
C GLN A 94 -2.89 -6.91 -5.44
N GLY A 95 -2.44 -7.68 -4.44
CA GLY A 95 -1.42 -8.71 -4.61
C GLY A 95 -0.12 -8.15 -5.16
N GLU A 96 0.46 -8.81 -6.16
CA GLU A 96 1.75 -8.41 -6.73
C GLU A 96 1.72 -7.07 -7.48
N ALA A 97 0.56 -6.61 -7.94
CA ALA A 97 0.43 -5.26 -8.52
C ALA A 97 0.80 -4.15 -7.51
N LEU A 98 0.62 -4.42 -6.20
CA LEU A 98 1.10 -3.57 -5.11
C LEU A 98 2.46 -4.03 -4.59
N LEU A 99 2.63 -5.32 -4.31
CA LEU A 99 3.76 -5.84 -3.53
C LEU A 99 5.08 -5.80 -4.30
N ALA A 100 5.08 -6.08 -5.61
CA ALA A 100 6.30 -6.08 -6.40
C ALA A 100 6.94 -4.67 -6.45
N PRO A 101 6.25 -3.61 -6.91
CA PRO A 101 6.82 -2.26 -6.93
C PRO A 101 7.10 -1.72 -5.51
N LEU A 102 6.36 -2.16 -4.50
CA LEU A 102 6.63 -1.79 -3.12
C LEU A 102 7.96 -2.35 -2.62
N ARG A 103 8.27 -3.62 -2.90
CA ARG A 103 9.58 -4.22 -2.53
C ARG A 103 10.73 -3.50 -3.22
N GLU A 104 10.57 -3.17 -4.49
CA GLU A 104 11.55 -2.37 -5.26
C GLU A 104 11.75 -0.98 -4.66
N ALA A 105 10.69 -0.32 -4.21
CA ALA A 105 10.75 1.00 -3.60
C ALA A 105 11.34 0.98 -2.19
N VAL A 106 11.16 -0.10 -1.42
CA VAL A 106 11.70 -0.26 -0.06
C VAL A 106 13.20 -0.58 -0.07
N ALA A 107 13.64 -1.46 -0.98
CA ALA A 107 15.00 -2.00 -0.99
C ALA A 107 16.12 -0.92 -0.91
N PRO A 108 16.09 0.19 -1.66
CA PRO A 108 17.14 1.22 -1.58
C PRO A 108 17.06 2.08 -0.31
N GLN A 109 15.96 2.01 0.46
CA GLN A 109 15.74 2.80 1.67
C GLN A 109 16.15 2.04 2.95
N VAL A 110 16.42 0.74 2.86
CA VAL A 110 16.88 -0.07 3.98
C VAL A 110 18.39 0.08 4.13
N TYR A 111 18.83 0.51 5.32
CA TYR A 111 20.23 0.73 5.61
C TYR A 111 21.05 -0.54 5.44
N GLY A 112 22.12 -0.45 4.66
CA GLY A 112 23.02 -1.58 4.42
C GLY A 112 22.41 -2.76 3.65
N ASN A 113 21.24 -2.63 3.06
CA ASN A 113 20.50 -3.72 2.40
C ASN A 113 21.36 -4.53 1.43
N GLN A 114 22.25 -3.89 0.68
CA GLN A 114 23.16 -4.53 -0.27
C GLN A 114 24.22 -5.45 0.37
N TYR A 115 24.43 -5.33 1.68
CA TYR A 115 25.42 -6.13 2.44
C TYR A 115 24.77 -7.20 3.32
N LEU A 116 23.43 -7.22 3.40
CA LEU A 116 22.70 -8.17 4.24
C LEU A 116 22.63 -9.54 3.58
N GLN A 117 22.86 -10.60 4.37
CA GLN A 117 22.70 -11.99 3.91
C GLN A 117 21.22 -12.40 3.86
N THR A 118 20.40 -11.80 4.71
CA THR A 118 18.96 -12.03 4.76
C THR A 118 18.24 -10.71 4.68
N HIS A 119 17.05 -10.71 4.08
CA HIS A 119 16.24 -9.52 3.89
C HIS A 119 14.87 -9.69 4.51
N THR A 120 14.32 -8.61 5.06
CA THR A 120 12.92 -8.58 5.50
C THR A 120 12.01 -8.93 4.32
N ARG A 121 11.17 -9.93 4.50
CA ARG A 121 10.17 -10.31 3.49
C ARG A 121 8.93 -9.42 3.62
N ILE A 122 8.49 -8.82 2.53
CA ILE A 122 7.26 -8.03 2.47
C ILE A 122 6.21 -8.87 1.76
N LEU A 123 5.14 -9.22 2.48
CA LEU A 123 4.11 -10.16 2.04
C LEU A 123 2.71 -9.57 2.24
N GLY A 124 1.74 -10.06 1.49
CA GLY A 124 0.32 -9.85 1.76
C GLY A 124 -0.21 -10.88 2.76
N CYS A 125 -1.08 -10.46 3.68
CA CYS A 125 -1.76 -11.38 4.59
C CYS A 125 -2.75 -12.27 3.82
N THR A 126 -2.71 -13.58 4.04
CA THR A 126 -3.63 -14.55 3.43
C THR A 126 -4.96 -14.65 4.15
N LEU A 127 -5.04 -14.20 5.42
CA LEU A 127 -6.24 -14.26 6.25
C LEU A 127 -7.20 -13.08 6.03
N GLY A 128 -6.85 -12.12 5.17
CA GLY A 128 -7.68 -10.96 4.84
C GLY A 128 -8.13 -10.19 6.08
N TYR A 129 -9.42 -9.86 6.15
CA TYR A 129 -10.01 -9.11 7.28
C TYR A 129 -10.03 -9.89 8.61
N HIS A 130 -9.88 -11.21 8.56
CA HIS A 130 -9.89 -12.06 9.76
C HIS A 130 -8.54 -12.12 10.46
N ALA A 131 -7.47 -11.61 9.84
CA ALA A 131 -6.10 -11.68 10.38
C ALA A 131 -5.98 -11.14 11.81
N GLY A 132 -6.62 -9.99 12.10
CA GLY A 132 -6.60 -9.38 13.43
C GLY A 132 -7.30 -10.22 14.49
N ILE A 133 -8.48 -10.77 14.19
CA ILE A 133 -9.27 -11.59 15.11
C ILE A 133 -8.55 -12.91 15.37
N ILE A 134 -8.07 -13.57 14.32
CA ILE A 134 -7.33 -14.83 14.42
C ILE A 134 -6.02 -14.62 15.20
N GLY A 135 -5.28 -13.54 14.89
CA GLY A 135 -4.06 -13.21 15.61
C GLY A 135 -4.29 -12.97 17.10
N ALA A 136 -5.35 -12.23 17.45
CA ALA A 136 -5.71 -12.03 18.86
C ALA A 136 -6.10 -13.34 19.55
N ALA A 137 -6.83 -14.24 18.89
CA ALA A 137 -7.21 -15.54 19.43
C ALA A 137 -6.01 -16.48 19.63
N MET A 138 -4.94 -16.29 18.85
CA MET A 138 -3.70 -17.12 18.95
C MET A 138 -2.71 -16.60 20.02
N LEU A 139 -2.88 -15.37 20.54
CA LEU A 139 -1.97 -14.83 21.56
C LEU A 139 -1.74 -15.74 22.77
N PRO A 140 -2.78 -16.42 23.35
CA PRO A 140 -2.57 -17.32 24.48
C PRO A 140 -1.72 -18.55 24.17
N THR A 141 -1.59 -18.92 22.90
CA THR A 141 -0.82 -20.08 22.45
C THR A 141 0.61 -19.72 22.03
N ALA A 142 0.91 -18.43 21.93
CA ALA A 142 2.23 -17.91 21.52
C ALA A 142 3.10 -17.50 22.73
N LEU A 143 2.55 -17.54 23.96
CA LEU A 143 3.24 -17.30 25.24
C LEU A 143 3.56 -18.61 25.94
#